data_59c4d780e0748f094198effea7983016
#
_entry.id   59c4d780e0748f094198effea7983016
#
_cell.length_a   1.000
_cell.length_b   1.000
_cell.length_c   1.000
_cell.angle_alpha   90.00
_cell.angle_beta   90.00
_cell.angle_gamma   90.00
#
_symmetry.space_group_name_H-M   'P 1'
#
loop_
_entity.id
_entity.type
_entity.pdbx_description
1 polymer ?
#
loop_
_entity_poly.entity_id
_entity_poly.type
_entity_poly.pdbx_seq_one_letter_code
_entity_poly.pdbx_strand_id
1 'polypeptide(L)'
;MIRARRRIPGGFAAALFFSILAADDVQAATDPAQLERGAYVFIAADCQACHTDVKNKGAPMAGGRALATPFGTFYSPNITPDPETGIGGWSDEDFVRALREGVSPDGDYYFPVLPYPSYTRMTDQDIRDLKAYLFSLPPVTQANKEHEVDFPFGWRFTLGPWQWMNFTAGEFVPDPAKSQVWNRGAYLVQAPGHCGECHTPRGWLGGIDEDYALSGTPDGPDGEKVPNITPDKETGIGGWEKADIVRVLRTGMLPDGDFAGSAMAEVVDTSTSKLTDADRDAIAEYLLSLPPIENPDAKATKPGSAFD
;
A
#
# COMPACT_ATOMS: atom_id res chain seq x y z
N MET A 1 58.88 61.45 54.95
CA MET A 1 58.27 60.14 54.66
C MET A 1 56.92 60.35 54.02
N ILE A 2 56.91 60.26 52.68
CA ILE A 2 55.71 60.53 51.88
C ILE A 2 55.27 59.22 51.25
N ARG A 3 54.06 58.72 51.62
CA ARG A 3 53.45 57.51 51.05
C ARG A 3 52.65 57.85 49.78
N ALA A 4 53.11 57.35 48.66
CA ALA A 4 52.39 57.44 47.39
C ALA A 4 51.20 56.44 47.36
N ARG A 5 50.01 56.95 47.07
CA ARG A 5 48.80 56.12 46.77
C ARG A 5 48.76 55.74 45.28
N ARG A 6 48.87 54.46 45.02
CA ARG A 6 48.61 53.94 43.67
C ARG A 6 47.10 53.90 43.41
N ARG A 7 46.64 54.49 42.29
CA ARG A 7 45.30 54.38 41.72
C ARG A 7 45.23 53.11 40.86
N ILE A 8 44.19 52.29 41.06
CA ILE A 8 43.85 51.13 40.23
C ILE A 8 42.89 51.62 39.15
N PRO A 9 43.16 51.36 37.87
CA PRO A 9 42.20 51.71 36.80
C PRO A 9 41.07 50.70 36.79
N GLY A 10 39.81 51.21 36.72
CA GLY A 10 38.61 50.42 36.64
C GLY A 10 38.49 49.69 35.27
N GLY A 11 38.28 48.40 35.34
CA GLY A 11 38.02 47.57 34.18
C GLY A 11 36.55 47.75 33.73
N PHE A 12 36.37 48.12 32.47
CA PHE A 12 35.07 48.06 31.81
C PHE A 12 34.73 46.59 31.52
N ALA A 13 33.69 46.06 32.17
CA ALA A 13 33.10 44.79 31.81
C ALA A 13 32.16 45.00 30.61
N ALA A 14 32.58 44.54 29.43
CA ALA A 14 31.72 44.51 28.28
C ALA A 14 30.76 43.31 28.44
N ALA A 15 29.47 43.58 28.65
CA ALA A 15 28.43 42.56 28.63
C ALA A 15 28.15 42.21 27.18
N LEU A 16 28.57 41.02 26.73
CA LEU A 16 28.16 40.42 25.48
C LEU A 16 26.73 39.90 25.61
N PHE A 17 25.78 40.64 25.06
CA PHE A 17 24.43 40.13 24.82
C PHE A 17 24.47 39.09 23.70
N PHE A 18 24.41 37.81 24.05
CA PHE A 18 24.10 36.74 23.09
C PHE A 18 22.59 36.79 22.80
N SER A 19 22.20 37.38 21.66
CA SER A 19 20.87 37.23 21.14
C SER A 19 20.70 35.80 20.61
N ILE A 20 20.02 34.96 21.37
CA ILE A 20 19.54 33.66 20.90
C ILE A 20 18.43 33.99 19.87
N LEU A 21 18.76 33.93 18.60
CA LEU A 21 17.77 33.82 17.54
C LEU A 21 17.10 32.45 17.72
N ALA A 22 15.91 32.43 18.29
CA ALA A 22 15.02 31.32 18.17
C ALA A 22 14.72 31.15 16.65
N ALA A 23 15.29 30.12 16.04
CA ALA A 23 14.81 29.66 14.74
C ALA A 23 13.41 29.14 15.02
N ASP A 24 12.39 29.91 14.70
CA ASP A 24 11.05 29.36 14.52
C ASP A 24 11.16 28.36 13.37
N ASP A 25 11.11 27.07 13.72
CA ASP A 25 10.83 26.00 12.75
C ASP A 25 9.42 26.31 12.18
N VAL A 26 9.41 27.12 11.12
CA VAL A 26 8.23 27.27 10.27
C VAL A 26 8.09 25.91 9.57
N GLN A 27 7.36 25.01 10.20
CA GLN A 27 6.89 23.80 9.57
C GLN A 27 6.11 24.25 8.34
N ALA A 28 6.70 24.08 7.16
CA ALA A 28 6.06 24.45 5.91
C ALA A 28 4.69 23.77 5.88
N ALA A 29 3.62 24.55 5.85
CA ALA A 29 2.27 24.03 5.78
C ALA A 29 2.20 23.09 4.57
N THR A 30 1.83 21.83 4.80
CA THR A 30 1.70 20.83 3.72
C THR A 30 0.75 21.37 2.66
N ASP A 31 1.17 21.32 1.41
CA ASP A 31 0.36 21.82 0.28
C ASP A 31 -0.99 21.06 0.22
N PRO A 32 -2.13 21.76 0.27
CA PRO A 32 -3.44 21.10 0.18
C PRO A 32 -3.60 20.20 -1.04
N ALA A 33 -3.00 20.57 -2.18
CA ALA A 33 -3.04 19.74 -3.38
C ALA A 33 -2.21 18.44 -3.19
N GLN A 34 -1.13 18.48 -2.41
CA GLN A 34 -0.37 17.28 -2.04
C GLN A 34 -1.22 16.36 -1.16
N LEU A 35 -1.92 16.90 -0.18
CA LEU A 35 -2.80 16.09 0.67
C LEU A 35 -3.94 15.44 -0.12
N GLU A 36 -4.53 16.16 -1.09
CA GLU A 36 -5.58 15.61 -1.96
C GLU A 36 -5.04 14.45 -2.82
N ARG A 37 -3.87 14.61 -3.45
CA ARG A 37 -3.22 13.53 -4.18
C ARG A 37 -2.88 12.35 -3.28
N GLY A 38 -2.32 12.60 -2.10
CA GLY A 38 -1.99 11.58 -1.11
C GLY A 38 -3.22 10.82 -0.61
N ALA A 39 -4.34 11.52 -0.36
CA ALA A 39 -5.62 10.90 -0.02
C ALA A 39 -6.13 9.98 -1.15
N TYR A 40 -5.95 10.38 -2.39
CA TYR A 40 -6.34 9.55 -3.53
C TYR A 40 -5.45 8.29 -3.65
N VAL A 41 -4.14 8.43 -3.47
CA VAL A 41 -3.21 7.29 -3.44
C VAL A 41 -3.54 6.35 -2.27
N PHE A 42 -3.86 6.89 -1.10
CA PHE A 42 -4.30 6.13 0.07
C PHE A 42 -5.55 5.27 -0.23
N ILE A 43 -6.53 5.83 -0.94
CA ILE A 43 -7.72 5.10 -1.41
C ILE A 43 -7.32 4.02 -2.41
N ALA A 44 -6.51 4.37 -3.41
CA ALA A 44 -6.10 3.43 -4.46
C ALA A 44 -5.26 2.27 -3.93
N ALA A 45 -4.45 2.51 -2.89
CA ALA A 45 -3.62 1.51 -2.22
C ALA A 45 -4.35 0.74 -1.11
N ASP A 46 -5.61 1.05 -0.87
CA ASP A 46 -6.47 0.38 0.12
C ASP A 46 -5.84 0.20 1.52
N CYS A 47 -5.10 1.19 1.97
CA CYS A 47 -4.39 1.13 3.25
C CYS A 47 -5.34 0.86 4.42
N GLN A 48 -6.57 1.40 4.33
CA GLN A 48 -7.58 1.28 5.38
C GLN A 48 -8.01 -0.16 5.62
N ALA A 49 -8.17 -0.95 4.59
CA ALA A 49 -8.63 -2.33 4.70
C ALA A 49 -7.71 -3.15 5.62
N CYS A 50 -6.39 -3.02 5.45
CA CYS A 50 -5.45 -3.75 6.30
C CYS A 50 -5.17 -3.05 7.63
N HIS A 51 -5.03 -1.72 7.66
CA HIS A 51 -4.55 -1.00 8.83
C HIS A 51 -5.64 -0.50 9.79
N THR A 52 -6.89 -0.97 9.61
CA THR A 52 -8.00 -0.74 10.56
C THR A 52 -8.64 -2.06 10.96
N ASP A 53 -8.60 -2.39 12.24
CA ASP A 53 -9.25 -3.60 12.76
C ASP A 53 -10.76 -3.35 12.97
N VAL A 54 -11.50 -3.27 11.87
CA VAL A 54 -12.95 -2.98 11.88
C VAL A 54 -13.71 -4.02 12.69
N LYS A 55 -13.31 -5.30 12.62
CA LYS A 55 -13.95 -6.41 13.34
C LYS A 55 -13.97 -6.20 14.85
N ASN A 56 -12.90 -5.64 15.40
CA ASN A 56 -12.76 -5.35 16.81
C ASN A 56 -12.98 -3.85 17.13
N LYS A 57 -13.53 -3.07 16.20
CA LYS A 57 -13.78 -1.63 16.36
C LYS A 57 -12.50 -0.85 16.69
N GLY A 58 -11.38 -1.25 16.08
CA GLY A 58 -10.09 -0.57 16.19
C GLY A 58 -10.15 0.84 15.64
N ALA A 59 -9.27 1.70 16.15
CA ALA A 59 -9.15 3.05 15.64
C ALA A 59 -8.59 3.04 14.19
N PRO A 60 -9.04 3.96 13.32
CA PRO A 60 -8.55 4.04 11.95
C PRO A 60 -7.03 4.12 11.88
N MET A 61 -6.42 3.35 11.00
CA MET A 61 -4.98 3.27 10.74
C MET A 61 -4.11 2.85 11.94
N ALA A 62 -4.70 2.50 13.08
CA ALA A 62 -3.95 2.07 14.26
C ALA A 62 -3.49 0.60 14.19
N GLY A 63 -3.80 -0.12 13.12
CA GLY A 63 -3.40 -1.51 12.93
C GLY A 63 -4.19 -2.50 13.79
N GLY A 64 -3.57 -3.65 14.06
CA GLY A 64 -4.13 -4.70 14.92
C GLY A 64 -5.00 -5.71 14.20
N ARG A 65 -5.33 -5.51 12.92
CA ARG A 65 -6.09 -6.48 12.10
C ARG A 65 -5.26 -7.74 11.90
N ALA A 66 -5.87 -8.89 12.18
CA ALA A 66 -5.31 -10.20 11.90
C ALA A 66 -5.49 -10.55 10.42
N LEU A 67 -4.41 -10.93 9.76
CA LEU A 67 -4.33 -11.36 8.37
C LEU A 67 -3.86 -12.82 8.38
N ALA A 68 -4.80 -13.75 8.21
CA ALA A 68 -4.51 -15.17 8.15
C ALA A 68 -3.87 -15.53 6.81
N THR A 69 -2.80 -16.32 6.85
CA THR A 69 -2.08 -16.81 5.68
C THR A 69 -1.70 -18.28 5.87
N PRO A 70 -1.30 -19.01 4.81
CA PRO A 70 -0.77 -20.36 4.96
C PRO A 70 0.50 -20.48 5.82
N PHE A 71 1.13 -19.35 6.17
CA PHE A 71 2.37 -19.27 6.95
C PHE A 71 2.14 -18.85 8.41
N GLY A 72 0.89 -18.60 8.81
CA GLY A 72 0.51 -18.09 10.11
C GLY A 72 -0.25 -16.78 10.03
N THR A 73 -0.46 -16.15 11.18
CA THR A 73 -1.21 -14.89 11.29
C THR A 73 -0.28 -13.70 11.41
N PHE A 74 -0.44 -12.75 10.50
CA PHE A 74 0.21 -11.45 10.57
C PHE A 74 -0.75 -10.42 11.15
N TYR A 75 -0.22 -9.46 11.89
CA TYR A 75 -1.00 -8.34 12.40
C TYR A 75 -0.54 -7.05 11.74
N SER A 76 -1.48 -6.29 11.17
CA SER A 76 -1.16 -5.00 10.57
C SER A 76 -0.61 -4.02 11.61
N PRO A 77 0.45 -3.27 11.32
CA PRO A 77 0.98 -2.29 12.26
C PRO A 77 0.18 -0.99 12.26
N ASN A 78 0.39 -0.20 13.32
CA ASN A 78 -0.05 1.18 13.42
C ASN A 78 0.72 2.05 12.41
N ILE A 79 0.01 2.66 11.46
CA ILE A 79 0.58 3.59 10.46
C ILE A 79 0.09 5.03 10.67
N THR A 80 -0.45 5.35 11.85
CA THR A 80 -0.72 6.75 12.21
C THR A 80 0.59 7.50 12.51
N PRO A 81 0.59 8.84 12.49
CA PRO A 81 1.77 9.63 12.79
C PRO A 81 2.07 9.70 14.31
N ASP A 82 1.75 8.65 15.06
CA ASP A 82 2.17 8.52 16.45
C ASP A 82 3.66 8.23 16.52
N PRO A 83 4.46 9.02 17.27
CA PRO A 83 5.91 8.91 17.26
C PRO A 83 6.45 7.68 18.02
N GLU A 84 5.64 7.08 18.91
CA GLU A 84 6.08 5.97 19.75
C GLU A 84 5.64 4.62 19.21
N THR A 85 4.43 4.52 18.69
CA THR A 85 3.81 3.24 18.29
C THR A 85 3.45 3.16 16.81
N GLY A 86 3.48 4.30 16.10
CA GLY A 86 3.19 4.42 14.68
C GLY A 86 4.42 4.75 13.84
N ILE A 87 4.19 5.48 12.75
CA ILE A 87 5.25 5.87 11.81
C ILE A 87 5.68 7.34 11.95
N GLY A 88 5.27 8.04 13.03
CA GLY A 88 5.51 9.48 13.21
C GLY A 88 7.00 9.87 13.28
N GLY A 89 7.87 8.93 13.64
CA GLY A 89 9.32 9.13 13.66
C GLY A 89 10.04 8.85 12.35
N TRP A 90 9.33 8.42 11.28
CA TRP A 90 9.96 8.01 10.03
C TRP A 90 10.34 9.20 9.15
N SER A 91 11.57 9.18 8.62
CA SER A 91 11.99 10.10 7.55
C SER A 91 11.25 9.80 6.24
N ASP A 92 11.40 10.67 5.24
CA ASP A 92 10.88 10.40 3.89
C ASP A 92 11.57 9.20 3.26
N GLU A 93 12.87 9.06 3.50
CA GLU A 93 13.66 7.96 3.01
C GLU A 93 13.24 6.62 3.63
N ASP A 94 12.91 6.59 4.93
CA ASP A 94 12.42 5.39 5.61
C ASP A 94 11.09 4.94 5.01
N PHE A 95 10.17 5.88 4.79
CA PHE A 95 8.86 5.57 4.21
C PHE A 95 8.97 5.07 2.77
N VAL A 96 9.79 5.74 1.94
CA VAL A 96 10.07 5.31 0.56
C VAL A 96 10.69 3.91 0.56
N ARG A 97 11.71 3.68 1.40
CA ARG A 97 12.41 2.38 1.48
C ARG A 97 11.47 1.26 1.93
N ALA A 98 10.57 1.52 2.86
CA ALA A 98 9.60 0.53 3.32
C ALA A 98 8.68 0.05 2.19
N LEU A 99 8.15 0.96 1.36
CA LEU A 99 7.25 0.63 0.26
C LEU A 99 7.98 0.17 -1.00
N ARG A 100 9.17 0.72 -1.27
CA ARG A 100 9.94 0.42 -2.47
C ARG A 100 10.78 -0.85 -2.36
N GLU A 101 11.33 -1.11 -1.18
CA GLU A 101 12.31 -2.17 -0.98
C GLU A 101 11.86 -3.21 0.05
N GLY A 102 10.76 -2.95 0.77
CA GLY A 102 10.30 -3.84 1.83
C GLY A 102 11.27 -3.89 3.03
N VAL A 103 11.92 -2.77 3.36
CA VAL A 103 12.92 -2.67 4.43
C VAL A 103 12.52 -1.62 5.45
N SER A 104 12.54 -1.98 6.73
CA SER A 104 12.22 -1.10 7.85
C SER A 104 13.28 -0.01 8.10
N PRO A 105 12.99 1.02 8.92
CA PRO A 105 13.99 1.98 9.35
C PRO A 105 15.22 1.33 10.02
N ASP A 106 15.02 0.22 10.74
CA ASP A 106 16.07 -0.53 11.43
C ASP A 106 16.87 -1.46 10.51
N GLY A 107 16.48 -1.56 9.23
CA GLY A 107 17.14 -2.40 8.23
C GLY A 107 16.60 -3.84 8.15
N ASP A 108 15.54 -4.14 8.85
CA ASP A 108 14.89 -5.46 8.79
C ASP A 108 14.00 -5.58 7.55
N TYR A 109 13.99 -6.76 6.93
CA TYR A 109 13.08 -7.07 5.84
C TYR A 109 11.65 -7.24 6.35
N TYR A 110 10.68 -6.66 5.63
CA TYR A 110 9.26 -6.95 5.86
C TYR A 110 8.85 -8.27 5.24
N PHE A 111 7.89 -8.92 5.87
CA PHE A 111 7.16 -10.02 5.24
C PHE A 111 6.35 -9.50 4.04
N PRO A 112 6.23 -10.27 2.94
CA PRO A 112 5.50 -9.83 1.75
C PRO A 112 3.97 -9.78 1.91
N VAL A 113 3.47 -9.88 3.14
CA VAL A 113 2.11 -9.49 3.51
C VAL A 113 1.91 -7.97 3.44
N LEU A 114 2.97 -7.17 3.63
CA LEU A 114 3.05 -5.83 3.10
C LEU A 114 3.29 -5.95 1.59
N PRO A 115 2.39 -5.49 0.71
CA PRO A 115 2.51 -5.72 -0.73
C PRO A 115 3.57 -4.81 -1.39
N TYR A 116 4.77 -4.73 -0.78
CA TYR A 116 5.90 -3.99 -1.35
C TYR A 116 6.33 -4.53 -2.73
N PRO A 117 6.10 -5.81 -3.09
CA PRO A 117 6.37 -6.27 -4.46
C PRO A 117 5.53 -5.52 -5.51
N SER A 118 4.35 -5.05 -5.14
CA SER A 118 3.51 -4.19 -5.97
C SER A 118 3.83 -2.71 -5.72
N TYR A 119 3.94 -2.27 -4.48
CA TYR A 119 4.19 -0.86 -4.13
C TYR A 119 5.53 -0.33 -4.63
N THR A 120 6.52 -1.20 -4.87
CA THR A 120 7.78 -0.80 -5.52
C THR A 120 7.56 -0.13 -6.87
N ARG A 121 6.41 -0.42 -7.53
CA ARG A 121 6.03 0.17 -8.83
C ARG A 121 5.38 1.55 -8.72
N MET A 122 5.05 2.02 -7.51
CA MET A 122 4.52 3.36 -7.32
C MET A 122 5.55 4.42 -7.69
N THR A 123 5.10 5.57 -8.18
CA THR A 123 5.99 6.71 -8.42
C THR A 123 6.49 7.28 -7.08
N ASP A 124 7.70 7.85 -7.08
CA ASP A 124 8.23 8.54 -5.90
C ASP A 124 7.31 9.68 -5.44
N GLN A 125 6.65 10.35 -6.39
CA GLN A 125 5.69 11.40 -6.07
C GLN A 125 4.49 10.83 -5.31
N ASP A 126 3.90 9.73 -5.77
CA ASP A 126 2.74 9.11 -5.11
C ASP A 126 3.10 8.59 -3.72
N ILE A 127 4.28 8.01 -3.53
CA ILE A 127 4.75 7.56 -2.22
C ILE A 127 4.91 8.75 -1.25
N ARG A 128 5.48 9.87 -1.71
CA ARG A 128 5.65 11.08 -0.89
C ARG A 128 4.32 11.76 -0.58
N ASP A 129 3.41 11.81 -1.54
CA ASP A 129 2.07 12.35 -1.35
C ASP A 129 1.26 11.49 -0.37
N LEU A 130 1.37 10.15 -0.46
CA LEU A 130 0.79 9.22 0.49
C LEU A 130 1.31 9.46 1.92
N LYS A 131 2.63 9.59 2.08
CA LYS A 131 3.22 9.92 3.39
C LYS A 131 2.65 11.23 3.94
N ALA A 132 2.63 12.29 3.13
CA ALA A 132 2.10 13.58 3.54
C ALA A 132 0.65 13.47 4.04
N TYR A 133 -0.18 12.68 3.36
CA TYR A 133 -1.55 12.42 3.78
C TYR A 133 -1.61 11.63 5.10
N LEU A 134 -0.88 10.53 5.24
CA LEU A 134 -0.84 9.73 6.47
C LEU A 134 -0.39 10.57 7.66
N PHE A 135 0.60 11.45 7.48
CA PHE A 135 1.12 12.34 8.52
C PHE A 135 0.17 13.50 8.86
N SER A 136 -0.86 13.74 8.06
CA SER A 136 -1.94 14.68 8.38
C SER A 136 -3.07 14.07 9.21
N LEU A 137 -3.08 12.74 9.38
CA LEU A 137 -4.09 12.04 10.16
C LEU A 137 -3.85 12.22 11.66
N PRO A 138 -4.88 12.09 12.51
CA PRO A 138 -4.71 12.09 13.95
C PRO A 138 -3.79 10.95 14.41
N PRO A 139 -2.80 11.21 15.28
CA PRO A 139 -2.00 10.14 15.88
C PRO A 139 -2.85 9.29 16.84
N VAL A 140 -2.60 7.99 16.85
CA VAL A 140 -3.24 7.03 17.76
C VAL A 140 -2.15 6.22 18.43
N THR A 141 -2.04 6.30 19.75
CA THR A 141 -1.09 5.50 20.51
C THR A 141 -1.67 4.09 20.69
N GLN A 142 -1.17 3.14 19.91
CA GLN A 142 -1.53 1.72 19.96
C GLN A 142 -0.32 0.87 19.63
N ALA A 143 0.12 0.07 20.59
CA ALA A 143 1.24 -0.84 20.39
C ALA A 143 0.94 -1.89 19.30
N ASN A 144 1.92 -2.17 18.46
CA ASN A 144 1.83 -3.21 17.44
C ASN A 144 1.80 -4.60 18.09
N LYS A 145 1.01 -5.51 17.51
CA LYS A 145 0.99 -6.92 17.91
C LYS A 145 2.12 -7.68 17.23
N GLU A 146 2.70 -8.63 17.93
CA GLU A 146 3.65 -9.56 17.33
C GLU A 146 2.94 -10.52 16.37
N HIS A 147 3.62 -10.88 15.27
CA HIS A 147 3.10 -11.85 14.31
C HIS A 147 3.16 -13.26 14.89
N GLU A 148 2.16 -14.06 14.59
CA GLU A 148 2.07 -15.48 14.94
C GLU A 148 2.39 -16.31 13.67
N VAL A 149 3.67 -16.39 13.32
CA VAL A 149 4.15 -17.05 12.09
C VAL A 149 4.74 -18.40 12.41
N ASP A 150 4.32 -19.41 11.65
CA ASP A 150 4.74 -20.81 11.85
C ASP A 150 6.23 -21.01 11.55
N PHE A 151 6.84 -21.92 12.33
CA PHE A 151 8.21 -22.35 12.06
C PHE A 151 8.29 -23.11 10.72
N PRO A 152 9.31 -22.83 9.86
CA PRO A 152 10.46 -21.92 10.06
C PRO A 152 10.24 -20.50 9.50
N PHE A 153 9.07 -20.16 9.00
CA PHE A 153 8.78 -18.95 8.23
C PHE A 153 8.87 -17.65 9.07
N GLY A 154 8.74 -17.74 10.40
CA GLY A 154 8.92 -16.61 11.30
C GLY A 154 10.36 -16.09 11.43
N TRP A 155 11.35 -16.79 10.89
CA TRP A 155 12.75 -16.36 10.93
C TRP A 155 13.05 -15.28 9.89
N ARG A 156 13.16 -14.01 10.31
CA ARG A 156 13.38 -12.85 9.43
C ARG A 156 14.60 -12.97 8.52
N PHE A 157 15.65 -13.67 8.94
CA PHE A 157 16.84 -13.87 8.10
C PHE A 157 16.53 -14.65 6.80
N THR A 158 15.43 -15.38 6.73
CA THR A 158 15.00 -16.09 5.52
C THR A 158 14.42 -15.16 4.47
N LEU A 159 14.01 -13.95 4.87
CA LEU A 159 13.38 -12.97 3.97
C LEU A 159 14.37 -12.38 2.97
N GLY A 160 15.64 -12.20 3.33
CA GLY A 160 16.65 -11.73 2.38
C GLY A 160 16.82 -12.65 1.16
N PRO A 161 17.10 -13.97 1.35
CA PRO A 161 17.08 -14.93 0.26
C PRO A 161 15.75 -15.01 -0.49
N TRP A 162 14.62 -14.92 0.21
CA TRP A 162 13.30 -14.89 -0.42
C TRP A 162 13.13 -13.68 -1.35
N GLN A 163 13.50 -12.47 -0.90
CA GLN A 163 13.49 -11.28 -1.73
C GLN A 163 14.36 -11.42 -2.97
N TRP A 164 15.58 -11.91 -2.79
CA TRP A 164 16.50 -12.10 -3.90
C TRP A 164 15.93 -13.02 -5.01
N MET A 165 15.10 -14.00 -4.64
CA MET A 165 14.49 -14.93 -5.61
C MET A 165 13.18 -14.40 -6.21
N ASN A 166 12.39 -13.62 -5.44
CA ASN A 166 10.98 -13.37 -5.77
C ASN A 166 10.67 -11.87 -5.95
N PHE A 167 11.66 -10.99 -5.83
CA PHE A 167 11.40 -9.56 -5.84
C PHE A 167 12.44 -8.80 -6.67
N THR A 168 11.95 -7.87 -7.48
CA THR A 168 12.78 -6.90 -8.20
C THR A 168 12.21 -5.51 -7.95
N ALA A 169 12.98 -4.67 -7.27
CA ALA A 169 12.59 -3.29 -7.02
C ALA A 169 12.60 -2.47 -8.32
N GLY A 170 11.64 -1.57 -8.45
CA GLY A 170 11.61 -0.62 -9.57
C GLY A 170 10.25 0.02 -9.79
N GLU A 171 10.29 1.29 -10.16
CA GLU A 171 9.12 2.09 -10.52
C GLU A 171 8.45 1.56 -11.78
N PHE A 172 7.14 1.77 -11.89
CA PHE A 172 6.39 1.49 -13.11
C PHE A 172 6.92 2.34 -14.27
N VAL A 173 7.24 1.69 -15.37
CA VAL A 173 7.67 2.35 -16.60
C VAL A 173 6.53 2.30 -17.62
N PRO A 174 5.96 3.46 -18.00
CA PRO A 174 4.92 3.51 -19.02
C PRO A 174 5.38 2.94 -20.35
N ASP A 175 4.54 2.15 -21.01
CA ASP A 175 4.77 1.68 -22.38
C ASP A 175 4.47 2.81 -23.38
N PRO A 176 5.46 3.31 -24.11
CA PRO A 176 5.28 4.40 -25.08
C PRO A 176 4.44 3.97 -26.30
N ALA A 177 4.24 2.68 -26.54
CA ALA A 177 3.40 2.16 -27.62
C ALA A 177 1.91 2.10 -27.24
N LYS A 178 1.57 2.33 -25.97
CA LYS A 178 0.20 2.27 -25.45
C LYS A 178 -0.35 3.67 -25.18
N SER A 179 -1.69 3.75 -25.08
CA SER A 179 -2.37 5.00 -24.73
C SER A 179 -2.04 5.44 -23.28
N GLN A 180 -2.26 6.71 -22.98
CA GLN A 180 -2.16 7.21 -21.60
C GLN A 180 -3.20 6.53 -20.68
N VAL A 181 -4.39 6.26 -21.17
CA VAL A 181 -5.45 5.57 -20.42
C VAL A 181 -5.02 4.15 -20.09
N TRP A 182 -4.47 3.43 -21.05
CA TRP A 182 -3.93 2.09 -20.83
C TRP A 182 -2.80 2.09 -19.78
N ASN A 183 -1.83 3.00 -19.91
CA ASN A 183 -0.72 3.12 -18.97
C ASN A 183 -1.21 3.49 -17.55
N ARG A 184 -2.25 4.32 -17.45
CA ARG A 184 -2.86 4.65 -16.16
C ARG A 184 -3.52 3.43 -15.52
N GLY A 185 -4.25 2.63 -16.30
CA GLY A 185 -4.86 1.38 -15.85
C GLY A 185 -3.80 0.36 -15.41
N ALA A 186 -2.75 0.19 -16.21
CA ALA A 186 -1.63 -0.69 -15.87
C ALA A 186 -0.96 -0.27 -14.55
N TYR A 187 -0.70 1.01 -14.38
CA TYR A 187 -0.15 1.57 -13.14
C TYR A 187 -1.05 1.27 -11.93
N LEU A 188 -2.34 1.55 -12.04
CA LEU A 188 -3.29 1.34 -10.94
C LEU A 188 -3.38 -0.14 -10.55
N VAL A 189 -3.40 -1.05 -11.51
CA VAL A 189 -3.51 -2.50 -11.26
C VAL A 189 -2.23 -3.08 -10.67
N GLN A 190 -1.05 -2.65 -11.18
CA GLN A 190 0.23 -3.24 -10.83
C GLN A 190 0.93 -2.57 -9.64
N ALA A 191 0.59 -1.32 -9.34
CA ALA A 191 1.25 -0.52 -8.30
C ALA A 191 0.30 -0.30 -7.10
N PRO A 192 -0.42 0.84 -6.96
CA PRO A 192 -1.19 1.09 -5.75
C PRO A 192 -2.32 0.07 -5.54
N GLY A 193 -3.04 -0.31 -6.57
CA GLY A 193 -4.18 -1.24 -6.45
C GLY A 193 -3.79 -2.69 -6.23
N HIS A 194 -2.53 -3.06 -6.45
CA HIS A 194 -1.92 -4.37 -6.15
C HIS A 194 -2.83 -5.60 -6.43
N CYS A 195 -3.64 -5.53 -7.49
CA CYS A 195 -4.64 -6.55 -7.81
C CYS A 195 -4.03 -7.95 -7.94
N GLY A 196 -2.79 -8.03 -8.43
CA GLY A 196 -2.02 -9.27 -8.55
C GLY A 196 -1.75 -9.97 -7.23
N GLU A 197 -1.75 -9.26 -6.10
CA GLU A 197 -1.49 -9.90 -4.79
C GLU A 197 -2.57 -10.93 -4.41
N CYS A 198 -3.82 -10.71 -4.86
CA CYS A 198 -4.92 -11.65 -4.66
C CYS A 198 -5.23 -12.44 -5.93
N HIS A 199 -5.17 -11.81 -7.11
CA HIS A 199 -5.60 -12.41 -8.37
C HIS A 199 -4.52 -13.20 -9.12
N THR A 200 -3.37 -13.47 -8.49
CA THR A 200 -2.30 -14.29 -9.08
C THR A 200 -1.99 -15.47 -8.16
N PRO A 201 -1.82 -16.69 -8.69
CA PRO A 201 -1.40 -17.83 -7.88
C PRO A 201 -0.03 -17.59 -7.24
N ARG A 202 0.23 -18.27 -6.14
CA ARG A 202 1.52 -18.20 -5.45
C ARG A 202 2.20 -19.57 -5.42
N GLY A 203 3.50 -19.57 -5.59
CA GLY A 203 4.32 -20.75 -5.36
C GLY A 203 4.36 -21.16 -3.89
N TRP A 204 4.93 -22.33 -3.59
CA TRP A 204 4.98 -22.90 -2.26
C TRP A 204 5.72 -22.06 -1.20
N LEU A 205 6.58 -21.14 -1.61
CA LEU A 205 7.24 -20.12 -0.75
C LEU A 205 6.49 -18.78 -0.69
N GLY A 206 5.29 -18.70 -1.24
CA GLY A 206 4.47 -17.48 -1.24
C GLY A 206 4.86 -16.42 -2.27
N GLY A 207 5.85 -16.68 -3.13
CA GLY A 207 6.17 -15.81 -4.26
C GLY A 207 5.07 -15.85 -5.32
N ILE A 208 4.82 -14.73 -5.99
CA ILE A 208 3.83 -14.61 -7.07
C ILE A 208 4.31 -15.42 -8.29
N ASP A 209 3.41 -16.15 -8.93
CA ASP A 209 3.66 -16.86 -10.20
C ASP A 209 3.34 -15.91 -11.37
N GLU A 210 4.37 -15.22 -11.86
CA GLU A 210 4.23 -14.23 -12.93
C GLU A 210 3.74 -14.82 -14.26
N ASP A 211 3.94 -16.12 -14.51
CA ASP A 211 3.43 -16.79 -15.70
C ASP A 211 1.90 -16.91 -15.69
N TYR A 212 1.32 -16.83 -14.50
CA TYR A 212 -0.13 -16.86 -14.26
C TYR A 212 -0.68 -15.53 -13.71
N ALA A 213 -0.03 -14.43 -14.03
CA ALA A 213 -0.42 -13.11 -13.53
C ALA A 213 -1.90 -12.79 -13.80
N LEU A 214 -2.63 -12.43 -12.74
CA LEU A 214 -4.05 -12.07 -12.75
C LEU A 214 -5.02 -13.20 -13.18
N SER A 215 -4.54 -14.45 -13.27
CA SER A 215 -5.39 -15.59 -13.63
C SER A 215 -6.23 -16.15 -12.49
N GLY A 216 -6.19 -15.50 -11.31
CA GLY A 216 -6.91 -15.96 -10.11
C GLY A 216 -6.22 -17.11 -9.38
N THR A 217 -6.78 -17.50 -8.24
CA THR A 217 -6.28 -18.61 -7.41
C THR A 217 -7.42 -19.31 -6.68
N PRO A 218 -7.37 -20.64 -6.47
CA PRO A 218 -8.31 -21.33 -5.58
C PRO A 218 -8.06 -21.02 -4.10
N ASP A 219 -6.83 -20.62 -3.73
CA ASP A 219 -6.36 -20.44 -2.36
C ASP A 219 -5.99 -18.96 -2.11
N GLY A 220 -6.97 -18.08 -2.16
CA GLY A 220 -6.82 -16.66 -1.87
C GLY A 220 -6.90 -16.33 -0.38
N PRO A 221 -7.05 -15.03 -0.03
CA PRO A 221 -7.23 -14.59 1.35
C PRO A 221 -8.37 -15.36 2.03
N ASP A 222 -8.16 -15.71 3.30
CA ASP A 222 -9.10 -16.50 4.11
C ASP A 222 -9.47 -17.88 3.51
N GLY A 223 -8.67 -18.40 2.57
CA GLY A 223 -8.91 -19.67 1.87
C GLY A 223 -10.03 -19.60 0.84
N GLU A 224 -10.43 -18.42 0.43
CA GLU A 224 -11.46 -18.23 -0.58
C GLU A 224 -10.90 -18.20 -2.01
N LYS A 225 -11.70 -18.68 -2.94
CA LYS A 225 -11.35 -18.61 -4.35
C LYS A 225 -11.36 -17.17 -4.84
N VAL A 226 -10.27 -16.73 -5.47
CA VAL A 226 -10.16 -15.44 -6.15
C VAL A 226 -10.25 -15.66 -7.66
N PRO A 227 -11.17 -15.00 -8.39
CA PRO A 227 -11.43 -15.28 -9.79
C PRO A 227 -10.31 -14.82 -10.73
N ASN A 228 -10.23 -15.48 -11.88
CA ASN A 228 -9.42 -15.07 -13.01
C ASN A 228 -9.97 -13.76 -13.60
N ILE A 229 -9.13 -12.71 -13.63
CA ILE A 229 -9.47 -11.40 -14.22
C ILE A 229 -8.71 -11.11 -15.52
N THR A 230 -8.09 -12.14 -16.14
CA THR A 230 -7.60 -12.04 -17.51
C THR A 230 -8.75 -12.17 -18.50
N PRO A 231 -8.61 -11.69 -19.76
CA PRO A 231 -9.66 -11.79 -20.77
C PRO A 231 -9.79 -13.20 -21.39
N ASP A 232 -9.55 -14.26 -20.60
CA ASP A 232 -9.86 -15.61 -21.00
C ASP A 232 -11.38 -15.81 -21.09
N LYS A 233 -11.85 -16.46 -22.16
CA LYS A 233 -13.29 -16.61 -22.44
C LYS A 233 -13.96 -17.71 -21.61
N GLU A 234 -13.19 -18.72 -21.20
CA GLU A 234 -13.73 -19.87 -20.51
C GLU A 234 -13.64 -19.75 -19.00
N THR A 235 -12.58 -19.14 -18.51
CA THR A 235 -12.30 -19.08 -17.06
C THR A 235 -12.19 -17.65 -16.53
N GLY A 236 -11.96 -16.65 -17.39
CA GLY A 236 -11.75 -15.26 -17.03
C GLY A 236 -12.91 -14.34 -17.39
N ILE A 237 -12.60 -13.05 -17.54
CA ILE A 237 -13.56 -11.99 -17.85
C ILE A 237 -13.68 -11.71 -19.35
N GLY A 238 -13.21 -12.61 -20.23
CA GLY A 238 -13.24 -12.40 -21.69
C GLY A 238 -14.63 -12.36 -22.33
N GLY A 239 -15.67 -12.72 -21.58
CA GLY A 239 -17.07 -12.54 -21.95
C GLY A 239 -17.72 -11.26 -21.41
N TRP A 240 -16.99 -10.46 -20.62
CA TRP A 240 -17.48 -9.23 -20.02
C TRP A 240 -17.30 -8.03 -20.94
N GLU A 241 -18.23 -7.09 -20.87
CA GLU A 241 -18.04 -5.79 -21.47
C GLU A 241 -17.22 -4.88 -20.52
N LYS A 242 -16.58 -3.84 -21.07
CA LYS A 242 -15.88 -2.83 -20.26
C LYS A 242 -16.79 -2.27 -19.16
N ALA A 243 -18.06 -2.05 -19.47
CA ALA A 243 -19.06 -1.54 -18.52
C ALA A 243 -19.31 -2.50 -17.35
N ASP A 244 -19.17 -3.80 -17.54
CA ASP A 244 -19.31 -4.79 -16.47
C ASP A 244 -18.19 -4.64 -15.44
N ILE A 245 -16.94 -4.53 -15.91
CA ILE A 245 -15.77 -4.34 -15.04
C ILE A 245 -15.92 -3.04 -14.26
N VAL A 246 -16.26 -1.93 -14.93
CA VAL A 246 -16.49 -0.64 -14.28
C VAL A 246 -17.59 -0.74 -13.23
N ARG A 247 -18.68 -1.47 -13.51
CA ARG A 247 -19.77 -1.69 -12.56
C ARG A 247 -19.32 -2.46 -11.34
N VAL A 248 -18.57 -3.56 -11.52
CA VAL A 248 -18.00 -4.33 -10.41
C VAL A 248 -17.08 -3.45 -9.54
N LEU A 249 -16.17 -2.72 -10.16
CA LEU A 249 -15.26 -1.84 -9.41
C LEU A 249 -16.00 -0.70 -8.66
N ARG A 250 -17.15 -0.26 -9.15
CA ARG A 250 -17.94 0.80 -8.54
C ARG A 250 -18.89 0.29 -7.46
N THR A 251 -19.51 -0.85 -7.65
CA THR A 251 -20.67 -1.29 -6.84
C THR A 251 -20.56 -2.71 -6.32
N GLY A 252 -19.57 -3.48 -6.76
CA GLY A 252 -19.45 -4.90 -6.49
C GLY A 252 -20.41 -5.79 -7.29
N MET A 253 -21.31 -5.22 -8.12
CA MET A 253 -22.32 -6.00 -8.85
C MET A 253 -21.70 -6.73 -10.03
N LEU A 254 -21.78 -8.06 -10.02
CA LEU A 254 -21.32 -8.96 -11.06
C LEU A 254 -22.26 -8.97 -12.30
N PRO A 255 -21.80 -9.45 -13.46
CA PRO A 255 -22.62 -9.48 -14.67
C PRO A 255 -23.87 -10.37 -14.59
N ASP A 256 -23.89 -11.36 -13.70
CA ASP A 256 -25.05 -12.23 -13.45
C ASP A 256 -26.08 -11.61 -12.46
N GLY A 257 -25.77 -10.45 -11.89
CA GLY A 257 -26.62 -9.74 -10.94
C GLY A 257 -26.33 -10.05 -9.47
N ASP A 258 -25.40 -10.95 -9.20
CA ASP A 258 -24.89 -11.19 -7.83
C ASP A 258 -23.85 -10.12 -7.45
N PHE A 259 -23.31 -10.19 -6.25
CA PHE A 259 -22.31 -9.26 -5.75
C PHE A 259 -21.01 -9.96 -5.42
N ALA A 260 -19.89 -9.25 -5.65
CA ALA A 260 -18.59 -9.67 -5.17
C ALA A 260 -18.64 -9.88 -3.66
N GLY A 261 -18.20 -11.06 -3.20
CA GLY A 261 -18.21 -11.43 -1.80
C GLY A 261 -16.88 -11.13 -1.10
N SER A 262 -16.90 -11.39 0.24
CA SER A 262 -15.69 -11.47 1.07
C SER A 262 -14.71 -10.30 0.91
N ALA A 263 -13.42 -10.60 0.74
CA ALA A 263 -12.35 -9.61 0.61
C ALA A 263 -12.58 -8.63 -0.55
N MET A 264 -13.13 -9.08 -1.69
CA MET A 264 -13.38 -8.18 -2.82
C MET A 264 -14.50 -7.18 -2.52
N ALA A 265 -15.51 -7.54 -1.73
CA ALA A 265 -16.54 -6.59 -1.29
C ALA A 265 -15.93 -5.46 -0.43
N GLU A 266 -14.98 -5.81 0.43
CA GLU A 266 -14.24 -4.82 1.23
C GLU A 266 -13.40 -3.90 0.34
N VAL A 267 -12.66 -4.45 -0.65
CA VAL A 267 -11.88 -3.67 -1.61
C VAL A 267 -12.78 -2.70 -2.40
N VAL A 268 -13.98 -3.13 -2.78
CA VAL A 268 -14.95 -2.24 -3.43
C VAL A 268 -15.36 -1.11 -2.49
N ASP A 269 -15.71 -1.43 -1.25
CA ASP A 269 -16.19 -0.44 -0.28
C ASP A 269 -15.10 0.56 0.13
N THR A 270 -13.89 0.09 0.37
CA THR A 270 -12.79 0.92 0.89
C THR A 270 -11.98 1.63 -0.20
N SER A 271 -11.88 1.08 -1.40
CA SER A 271 -11.01 1.54 -2.49
C SER A 271 -11.75 1.79 -3.80
N THR A 272 -12.08 0.74 -4.57
CA THR A 272 -12.41 0.89 -5.99
C THR A 272 -13.67 1.70 -6.27
N SER A 273 -14.68 1.69 -5.37
CA SER A 273 -15.87 2.54 -5.49
C SER A 273 -15.56 4.03 -5.39
N LYS A 274 -14.45 4.39 -4.73
CA LYS A 274 -14.03 5.77 -4.48
C LYS A 274 -13.05 6.30 -5.54
N LEU A 275 -12.56 5.45 -6.45
CA LEU A 275 -11.77 5.88 -7.59
C LEU A 275 -12.61 6.76 -8.53
N THR A 276 -11.96 7.58 -9.34
CA THR A 276 -12.63 8.32 -10.41
C THR A 276 -13.20 7.39 -11.47
N ASP A 277 -14.22 7.84 -12.18
CA ASP A 277 -14.76 7.06 -13.32
C ASP A 277 -13.69 6.82 -14.38
N ALA A 278 -12.84 7.81 -14.64
CA ALA A 278 -11.74 7.69 -15.60
C ALA A 278 -10.72 6.61 -15.18
N ASP A 279 -10.43 6.48 -13.89
CA ASP A 279 -9.49 5.46 -13.41
C ASP A 279 -10.09 4.06 -13.43
N ARG A 280 -11.40 3.90 -13.12
CA ARG A 280 -12.09 2.62 -13.30
C ARG A 280 -12.14 2.21 -14.78
N ASP A 281 -12.40 3.15 -15.68
CA ASP A 281 -12.33 2.94 -17.11
C ASP A 281 -10.94 2.53 -17.60
N ALA A 282 -9.90 3.14 -17.06
CA ALA A 282 -8.52 2.80 -17.36
C ALA A 282 -8.14 1.39 -16.88
N ILE A 283 -8.54 1.03 -15.66
CA ILE A 283 -8.36 -0.34 -15.14
C ILE A 283 -9.05 -1.36 -16.06
N ALA A 284 -10.30 -1.11 -16.44
CA ALA A 284 -11.06 -2.01 -17.32
C ALA A 284 -10.40 -2.13 -18.70
N GLU A 285 -9.91 -1.03 -19.30
CA GLU A 285 -9.18 -1.04 -20.57
C GLU A 285 -7.90 -1.89 -20.47
N TYR A 286 -7.14 -1.73 -19.38
CA TYR A 286 -5.93 -2.51 -19.16
C TYR A 286 -6.25 -4.01 -19.03
N LEU A 287 -7.18 -4.40 -18.14
CA LEU A 287 -7.51 -5.81 -17.90
C LEU A 287 -7.99 -6.52 -19.16
N LEU A 288 -8.85 -5.88 -19.97
CA LEU A 288 -9.34 -6.45 -21.24
C LEU A 288 -8.26 -6.56 -22.33
N SER A 289 -7.14 -5.87 -22.18
CA SER A 289 -6.02 -5.90 -23.12
C SER A 289 -4.95 -6.93 -22.80
N LEU A 290 -5.03 -7.59 -21.64
CA LEU A 290 -4.05 -8.58 -21.20
C LEU A 290 -4.10 -9.84 -22.10
N PRO A 291 -3.01 -10.62 -22.13
CA PRO A 291 -3.07 -11.96 -22.68
C PRO A 291 -4.09 -12.82 -21.90
N PRO A 292 -4.95 -13.60 -22.57
CA PRO A 292 -5.82 -14.53 -21.88
C PRO A 292 -5.00 -15.68 -21.28
N ILE A 293 -5.27 -16.00 -20.02
CA ILE A 293 -4.67 -17.13 -19.32
C ILE A 293 -5.80 -18.01 -18.80
N GLU A 294 -5.85 -19.25 -19.25
CA GLU A 294 -6.84 -20.22 -18.76
C GLU A 294 -6.48 -20.69 -17.35
N ASN A 295 -7.43 -20.60 -16.41
CA ASN A 295 -7.30 -21.17 -15.07
C ASN A 295 -8.63 -21.79 -14.63
N PRO A 296 -8.83 -23.11 -14.84
CA PRO A 296 -10.09 -23.78 -14.52
C PRO A 296 -10.47 -23.75 -13.03
N ASP A 297 -9.48 -23.62 -12.13
CA ASP A 297 -9.68 -23.65 -10.69
C ASP A 297 -10.14 -22.27 -10.13
N ALA A 298 -9.98 -21.22 -10.92
CA ALA A 298 -10.30 -19.83 -10.52
C ALA A 298 -11.27 -19.12 -11.48
N LYS A 299 -12.33 -19.82 -11.92
CA LYS A 299 -13.30 -19.28 -12.89
C LYS A 299 -14.00 -18.03 -12.37
N ALA A 300 -14.04 -16.99 -13.22
CA ALA A 300 -14.88 -15.82 -13.03
C ALA A 300 -16.36 -16.14 -13.34
N THR A 301 -17.26 -15.34 -12.79
CA THR A 301 -18.68 -15.41 -13.08
C THR A 301 -18.96 -15.05 -14.53
N LYS A 302 -19.81 -15.84 -15.22
CA LYS A 302 -20.22 -15.55 -16.60
C LYS A 302 -21.48 -14.68 -16.64
N PRO A 303 -21.60 -13.74 -17.60
CA PRO A 303 -22.84 -12.99 -17.77
C PRO A 303 -24.05 -13.92 -17.92
N GLY A 304 -25.12 -13.67 -17.17
CA GLY A 304 -26.36 -14.42 -17.23
C GLY A 304 -26.38 -15.79 -16.54
N SER A 305 -25.29 -16.20 -15.89
CA SER A 305 -25.21 -17.54 -15.26
C SER A 305 -26.03 -17.71 -13.97
N ALA A 306 -26.56 -16.62 -13.41
CA ALA A 306 -27.40 -16.71 -12.19
C ALA A 306 -28.79 -17.31 -12.42
N PHE A 307 -29.20 -17.51 -13.67
CA PHE A 307 -30.53 -17.99 -14.06
C PHE A 307 -30.47 -19.32 -14.82
N ASP A 308 -29.31 -19.92 -14.97
CA ASP A 308 -29.09 -21.26 -15.52
C ASP A 308 -28.85 -22.30 -14.39
#